data_ac31c0546a273ad5a04c4edf6cda884a
#
_entry.id   ac31c0546a273ad5a04c4edf6cda884a
#
_cell.length_a   1.000
_cell.length_b   1.000
_cell.length_c   1.000
_cell.angle_alpha   90.00
_cell.angle_beta   90.00
_cell.angle_gamma   90.00
#
_symmetry.space_group_name_H-M   'P 1'
#
loop_
_entity.id
_entity.type
_entity.pdbx_description
1 polymer ?
#
loop_
_entity_poly.entity_id
_entity_poly.type
_entity_poly.pdbx_seq_one_letter_code
_entity_poly.pdbx_strand_id
1 'polypeptide(L)'
;LTATIIEKAQLTPHCGTIAWGTVIKFKVTKIVGLNYPQEIIGIIITCPEFYKEGFFEIGKQYQVVFSDKNQADFGWVIPNKDLLKINNLAFDPYAVDVKKL
;
A
#
# COMPACT_ATOMS: atom_id res chain seq x y z
N LEU A 1 3.70 6.18 8.72
CA LEU A 1 4.16 6.69 7.43
C LEU A 1 3.26 7.84 6.98
N THR A 2 3.86 8.97 6.69
CA THR A 2 3.20 10.08 5.99
C THR A 2 3.80 10.14 4.60
N ALA A 3 2.96 10.07 3.57
CA ALA A 3 3.45 9.95 2.20
C ALA A 3 2.43 10.41 1.18
N THR A 4 2.92 10.69 -0.04
CA THR A 4 2.11 11.18 -1.16
C THR A 4 2.08 10.15 -2.26
N ILE A 5 0.90 9.89 -2.82
CA ILE A 5 0.76 8.97 -3.96
C ILE A 5 1.38 9.61 -5.20
N ILE A 6 2.26 8.87 -5.89
CA ILE A 6 2.99 9.36 -7.07
C ILE A 6 2.59 8.68 -8.37
N GLU A 7 1.87 7.56 -8.30
CA GLU A 7 1.35 6.86 -9.48
C GLU A 7 -0.10 6.47 -9.27
N LYS A 8 -0.87 6.43 -10.36
CA LYS A 8 -2.27 6.01 -10.31
C LYS A 8 -2.36 4.58 -9.76
N ALA A 9 -3.26 4.38 -8.80
CA ALA A 9 -3.51 3.06 -8.26
C ALA A 9 -4.08 2.13 -9.34
N GLN A 10 -3.54 0.91 -9.41
CA GLN A 10 -4.09 -0.12 -10.29
C GLN A 10 -5.42 -0.62 -9.75
N LEU A 11 -6.43 -0.67 -10.61
CA LEU A 11 -7.72 -1.23 -10.24
C LEU A 11 -7.62 -2.76 -10.20
N THR A 12 -8.20 -3.35 -9.17
CA THR A 12 -8.33 -4.80 -9.04
C THR A 12 -9.81 -5.18 -9.09
N PRO A 13 -10.13 -6.45 -9.44
CA PRO A 13 -11.49 -6.97 -9.25
C PRO A 13 -11.89 -6.87 -7.77
N HIS A 14 -13.21 -6.90 -7.51
CA HIS A 14 -13.71 -6.89 -6.15
C HIS A 14 -13.26 -8.14 -5.38
N CYS A 15 -12.89 -7.95 -4.12
CA CYS A 15 -12.66 -9.06 -3.20
C CYS A 15 -13.95 -9.87 -3.03
N GLY A 16 -13.82 -11.18 -3.13
CA GLY A 16 -14.92 -12.12 -3.01
C GLY A 16 -14.35 -13.51 -2.88
N THR A 17 -14.55 -14.36 -3.90
CA THR A 17 -13.94 -15.69 -3.95
C THR A 17 -12.41 -15.60 -3.94
N ILE A 18 -11.86 -14.56 -4.60
CA ILE A 18 -10.42 -14.29 -4.63
C ILE A 18 -10.14 -13.03 -3.80
N ALA A 19 -9.14 -13.11 -2.94
CA ALA A 19 -8.70 -11.99 -2.13
C ALA A 19 -7.67 -11.16 -2.92
N TRP A 20 -8.07 -9.97 -3.37
CA TRP A 20 -7.24 -9.10 -4.19
C TRP A 20 -6.55 -8.01 -3.37
N GLY A 21 -5.33 -7.68 -3.76
CA GLY A 21 -4.60 -6.54 -3.24
C GLY A 21 -3.87 -5.80 -4.35
N THR A 22 -3.44 -4.58 -4.07
CA THR A 22 -2.66 -3.77 -5.01
C THR A 22 -1.53 -3.07 -4.27
N VAL A 23 -0.41 -2.87 -4.96
CA VAL A 23 0.71 -2.07 -4.44
C VAL A 23 0.52 -0.64 -4.91
N ILE A 24 0.52 0.30 -3.97
CA ILE A 24 0.50 1.73 -4.26
C ILE A 24 1.87 2.30 -3.94
N LYS A 25 2.43 3.09 -4.86
CA LYS A 25 3.69 3.79 -4.66
C LYS A 25 3.47 5.12 -4.01
N PHE A 26 4.21 5.36 -2.93
CA PHE A 26 4.18 6.61 -2.19
C PHE A 26 5.57 7.25 -2.17
N LYS A 27 5.60 8.57 -2.25
CA LYS A 27 6.80 9.34 -1.92
C LYS A 27 6.78 9.61 -0.42
N VAL A 28 7.82 9.16 0.28
CA VAL A 28 7.92 9.24 1.75
C VAL A 28 8.18 10.68 2.17
N THR A 29 7.33 11.21 3.04
CA THR A 29 7.56 12.46 3.74
C THR A 29 8.14 12.19 5.13
N LYS A 30 7.56 11.23 5.85
CA LYS A 30 8.02 10.84 7.19
C LYS A 30 7.69 9.39 7.45
N ILE A 31 8.63 8.64 8.00
CA ILE A 31 8.42 7.27 8.44
C ILE A 31 8.95 7.11 9.85
N VAL A 32 8.19 6.42 10.71
CA VAL A 32 8.51 6.21 12.12
C VAL A 32 8.57 4.70 12.39
N GLY A 33 9.54 4.28 13.21
CA GLY A 33 9.68 2.89 13.62
C GLY A 33 10.41 2.00 12.63
N LEU A 34 10.89 2.56 11.52
CA LEU A 34 11.63 1.82 10.51
C LEU A 34 12.72 2.71 9.92
N ASN A 35 13.93 2.20 9.85
CA ASN A 35 15.00 2.88 9.13
C ASN A 35 14.86 2.61 7.63
N TYR A 36 14.25 3.56 6.92
CA TYR A 36 13.97 3.43 5.49
C TYR A 36 14.64 4.57 4.74
N PRO A 37 15.78 4.32 4.07
CA PRO A 37 16.57 5.40 3.45
C PRO A 37 16.08 5.84 2.07
N GLN A 38 15.14 5.13 1.47
CA GLN A 38 14.65 5.43 0.13
C GLN A 38 13.53 6.46 0.15
N GLU A 39 13.38 7.21 -0.96
CA GLU A 39 12.34 8.22 -1.10
C GLU A 39 10.97 7.64 -1.44
N ILE A 40 10.93 6.46 -2.04
CA ILE A 40 9.70 5.84 -2.54
C ILE A 40 9.49 4.50 -1.85
N ILE A 41 8.26 4.24 -1.44
CA ILE A 41 7.85 2.97 -0.84
C ILE A 41 6.58 2.45 -1.51
N GLY A 42 6.56 1.14 -1.79
CA GLY A 42 5.35 0.44 -2.21
C GLY A 42 4.65 -0.18 -1.01
N ILE A 43 3.36 0.08 -0.85
CA ILE A 43 2.55 -0.46 0.24
C ILE A 43 1.42 -1.28 -0.35
N ILE A 44 1.18 -2.47 0.21
CA ILE A 44 0.08 -3.34 -0.20
C ILE A 44 -1.21 -2.83 0.42
N ILE A 45 -2.19 -2.50 -0.43
CA ILE A 45 -3.55 -2.18 -0.02
C ILE A 45 -4.43 -3.37 -0.38
N THR A 46 -5.03 -4.00 0.61
CA THR A 46 -5.90 -5.14 0.41
C THR A 46 -7.35 -4.67 0.23
N CYS A 47 -8.08 -5.30 -0.70
CA CYS A 47 -9.46 -4.97 -1.02
C CYS A 47 -9.66 -3.44 -1.20
N PRO A 48 -8.98 -2.82 -2.18
CA PRO A 48 -9.00 -1.36 -2.32
C PRO A 48 -10.40 -0.79 -2.57
N GLU A 49 -11.34 -1.58 -3.07
CA GLU A 49 -12.74 -1.17 -3.25
C GLU A 49 -13.48 -0.88 -1.95
N PHE A 50 -12.96 -1.32 -0.80
CA PHE A 50 -13.56 -1.01 0.51
C PHE A 50 -13.31 0.43 0.93
N TYR A 51 -12.37 1.10 0.28
CA TYR A 51 -12.18 2.53 0.48
C TYR A 51 -13.15 3.29 -0.42
N LYS A 52 -13.45 4.54 -0.06
CA LYS A 52 -14.34 5.38 -0.84
C LYS A 52 -13.80 5.55 -2.26
N GLU A 53 -14.68 5.58 -3.26
CA GLU A 53 -14.30 5.89 -4.64
C GLU A 53 -13.54 7.21 -4.70
N GLY A 54 -12.42 7.22 -5.44
CA GLY A 54 -11.55 8.39 -5.52
C GLY A 54 -10.71 8.63 -4.27
N PHE A 55 -10.71 7.70 -3.31
CA PHE A 55 -9.92 7.86 -2.08
C PHE A 55 -8.41 7.94 -2.38
N PHE A 56 -7.91 7.05 -3.24
CA PHE A 56 -6.50 7.01 -3.61
C PHE A 56 -6.25 7.89 -4.84
N GLU A 57 -5.68 9.08 -4.62
CA GLU A 57 -5.45 10.07 -5.68
C GLU A 57 -3.97 10.47 -5.75
N ILE A 58 -3.45 10.60 -6.98
CA ILE A 58 -2.09 11.10 -7.20
C ILE A 58 -1.96 12.51 -6.65
N GLY A 59 -0.83 12.78 -5.98
CA GLY A 59 -0.53 14.10 -5.42
C GLY A 59 -1.16 14.38 -4.08
N LYS A 60 -2.00 13.49 -3.57
CA LYS A 60 -2.61 13.63 -2.25
C LYS A 60 -1.76 12.93 -1.19
N GLN A 61 -1.79 13.47 0.01
CA GLN A 61 -1.01 12.99 1.15
C GLN A 61 -1.85 12.10 2.05
N TYR A 62 -1.23 11.05 2.57
CA TYR A 62 -1.90 10.04 3.41
C TYR A 62 -1.05 9.72 4.63
N GLN A 63 -1.70 9.36 5.71
CA GLN A 63 -1.08 8.72 6.85
C GLN A 63 -1.38 7.22 6.78
N VAL A 64 -0.35 6.40 6.70
CA VAL A 64 -0.47 4.95 6.53
C VAL A 64 0.15 4.24 7.73
N VAL A 65 -0.63 3.40 8.37
CA VAL A 65 -0.13 2.42 9.34
C VAL A 65 0.01 1.10 8.60
N PHE A 66 1.21 0.52 8.63
CA PHE A 66 1.45 -0.74 7.94
C PHE A 66 2.13 -1.74 8.88
N SER A 67 1.99 -3.03 8.54
CA SER A 67 2.57 -4.15 9.27
C SER A 67 3.49 -4.94 8.35
N ASP A 68 4.49 -5.59 8.93
CA ASP A 68 5.37 -6.54 8.24
C ASP A 68 4.72 -7.91 8.04
N LYS A 69 3.49 -8.08 8.48
CA LYS A 69 2.77 -9.36 8.43
C LYS A 69 1.43 -9.22 7.74
N ASN A 70 1.08 -10.25 6.98
CA ASN A 70 -0.28 -10.40 6.48
C ASN A 70 -1.21 -10.66 7.68
N GLN A 71 -2.19 -9.77 7.88
CA GLN A 71 -3.14 -9.85 8.98
C GLN A 71 -4.22 -10.92 8.75
N ALA A 72 -4.35 -11.40 7.53
CA ALA A 72 -5.28 -12.48 7.18
C ALA A 72 -4.59 -13.84 7.31
N ASP A 73 -5.36 -14.88 7.49
CA ASP A 73 -4.88 -16.28 7.54
C ASP A 73 -4.93 -16.96 6.16
N PHE A 74 -4.95 -16.17 5.10
CA PHE A 74 -4.91 -16.64 3.71
C PHE A 74 -3.98 -15.73 2.89
N GLY A 75 -3.63 -16.16 1.67
CA GLY A 75 -2.80 -15.38 0.76
C GLY A 75 -3.62 -14.39 -0.08
N TRP A 76 -2.99 -13.31 -0.50
CA TRP A 76 -3.56 -12.29 -1.37
C TRP A 76 -3.03 -12.43 -2.79
N VAL A 77 -3.89 -12.20 -3.78
CA VAL A 77 -3.48 -12.07 -5.18
C VAL A 77 -3.17 -10.60 -5.46
N ILE A 78 -1.91 -10.31 -5.77
CA ILE A 78 -1.42 -8.94 -5.97
C ILE A 78 -0.79 -8.85 -7.37
N PRO A 79 -1.54 -8.41 -8.39
CA PRO A 79 -1.06 -8.40 -9.77
C PRO A 79 0.21 -7.57 -10.00
N ASN A 80 0.36 -6.46 -9.26
CA ASN A 80 1.52 -5.57 -9.38
C ASN A 80 2.54 -5.76 -8.25
N LYS A 81 2.66 -6.98 -7.74
CA LYS A 81 3.57 -7.29 -6.62
C LYS A 81 5.02 -6.92 -6.91
N ASP A 82 5.43 -6.90 -8.16
CA ASP A 82 6.78 -6.52 -8.59
C ASP A 82 7.18 -5.13 -8.09
N LEU A 83 6.23 -4.24 -7.88
CA LEU A 83 6.50 -2.88 -7.41
C LEU A 83 7.09 -2.86 -5.99
N LEU A 84 6.93 -3.95 -5.23
CA LEU A 84 7.53 -4.06 -3.89
C LEU A 84 9.05 -4.18 -3.93
N LYS A 85 9.64 -4.54 -5.06
CA LYS A 85 11.09 -4.68 -5.19
C LYS A 85 11.83 -3.37 -4.95
N ILE A 86 11.19 -2.24 -5.22
CA ILE A 86 11.78 -0.93 -4.98
C ILE A 86 12.06 -0.66 -3.51
N ASN A 87 11.35 -1.35 -2.60
CA ASN A 87 11.49 -1.13 -1.17
C ASN A 87 12.84 -1.60 -0.63
N ASN A 88 13.41 -2.65 -1.23
CA ASN A 88 14.61 -3.30 -0.72
C ASN A 88 14.49 -3.67 0.76
N LEU A 89 13.30 -4.16 1.14
CA LEU A 89 12.98 -4.61 2.49
C LEU A 89 12.96 -6.13 2.57
N ALA A 90 13.21 -6.67 3.78
CA ALA A 90 13.14 -8.09 4.04
C ALA A 90 11.69 -8.59 4.23
N PHE A 91 10.72 -7.69 4.19
CA PHE A 91 9.30 -8.00 4.37
C PHE A 91 8.45 -7.19 3.40
N ASP A 92 7.21 -7.63 3.21
CA ASP A 92 6.22 -6.91 2.41
C ASP A 92 5.33 -6.07 3.33
N PRO A 93 5.26 -4.74 3.15
CA PRO A 93 4.43 -3.90 4.02
C PRO A 93 2.96 -3.96 3.63
N TYR A 94 2.13 -4.43 4.55
CA TYR A 94 0.67 -4.48 4.40
C TYR A 94 0.04 -3.31 5.15
N ALA A 95 -0.77 -2.50 4.48
CA ALA A 95 -1.49 -1.41 5.13
C ALA A 95 -2.53 -1.98 6.09
N VAL A 96 -2.51 -1.46 7.32
CA VAL A 96 -3.48 -1.78 8.37
C VAL A 96 -4.54 -0.69 8.42
N ASP A 97 -4.13 0.55 8.26
CA ASP A 97 -5.02 1.71 8.26
C ASP A 97 -4.46 2.79 7.34
N VAL A 98 -5.33 3.46 6.60
CA VAL A 98 -4.97 4.55 5.69
C VAL A 98 -5.91 5.72 5.93
N LYS A 99 -5.36 6.87 6.23
CA LYS A 99 -6.10 8.11 6.43
C LYS A 99 -5.64 9.14 5.41
N LYS A 100 -6.57 9.73 4.68
CA LYS A 100 -6.30 10.83 3.75
C LYS A 100 -6.16 12.13 4.52
N LEU A 101 -5.07 12.82 4.32
CA LEU A 101 -4.79 14.08 5.00
C LEU A 101 -5.33 15.30 4.25
#